data_2636175daaf5c7965f00f911bdfd5129
#
_entry.id   2636175daaf5c7965f00f911bdfd5129
#
_cell.length_a   1.000
_cell.length_b   1.000
_cell.length_c   1.000
_cell.angle_alpha   90.00
_cell.angle_beta   90.00
_cell.angle_gamma   90.00
#
_symmetry.space_group_name_H-M   'P 1'
#
loop_
_entity.id
_entity.type
_entity.pdbx_description
1 polymer ?
#
loop_
_entity_poly.entity_id
_entity_poly.type
_entity_poly.pdbx_seq_one_letter_code
_entity_poly.pdbx_strand_id
1 'polypeptide(L)'
;NPHLWFSSDARNAMAKELADTYSRIMPAQKKYFNNKLTAWNRREKKIEKDMKAFSDSHKNVSYAATEPVAYYLLSDMGFTDNTPEGYLQSSSTNSEPTPTDLQEFQELLEKHKVEVLINDTQSTSDATNTLTGIAYKSDVPVLDVSEQMPSDYTSLTSWIRALILSLTDMFDEQSDADDQDATSSDSTSENADSLESTADSSTQDNDQTTNGSNDAPQPNPVK
;
A
#
# COMPACT_ATOMS: atom_id res chain seq x y z
N ASN A 1 19.39 -4.85 8.90
CA ASN A 1 18.61 -4.90 7.66
C ASN A 1 19.50 -4.47 6.49
N PRO A 2 19.70 -5.29 5.45
CA PRO A 2 20.61 -5.00 4.33
C PRO A 2 20.05 -4.03 3.28
N HIS A 3 18.74 -3.74 3.27
CA HIS A 3 18.03 -2.98 2.23
C HIS A 3 18.30 -1.46 2.30
N LEU A 4 19.59 -1.10 2.34
CA LEU A 4 20.05 0.29 2.56
C LEU A 4 19.67 1.27 1.45
N TRP A 5 19.33 0.76 0.25
CA TRP A 5 18.86 1.62 -0.85
C TRP A 5 17.50 2.28 -0.56
N PHE A 6 16.73 1.76 0.41
CA PHE A 6 15.51 2.40 0.90
C PHE A 6 15.76 3.48 1.97
N SER A 7 16.96 3.56 2.56
CA SER A 7 17.32 4.61 3.52
C SER A 7 17.76 5.89 2.82
N SER A 8 17.13 7.01 3.11
CA SER A 8 17.50 8.33 2.59
C SER A 8 18.93 8.71 2.99
N ASP A 9 19.30 8.46 4.23
CA ASP A 9 20.64 8.76 4.75
C ASP A 9 21.72 7.93 4.05
N ALA A 10 21.47 6.62 3.88
CA ALA A 10 22.43 5.73 3.21
C ALA A 10 22.61 6.11 1.74
N ARG A 11 21.54 6.42 1.01
CA ARG A 11 21.59 6.88 -0.39
C ARG A 11 22.37 8.17 -0.54
N ASN A 12 22.11 9.15 0.31
CA ASN A 12 22.79 10.45 0.27
C ASN A 12 24.27 10.31 0.63
N ALA A 13 24.62 9.54 1.66
CA ALA A 13 25.98 9.26 2.04
C ALA A 13 26.76 8.55 0.91
N MET A 14 26.17 7.52 0.30
CA MET A 14 26.77 6.78 -0.82
C MET A 14 27.00 7.69 -2.02
N ALA A 15 26.02 8.48 -2.43
CA ALA A 15 26.14 9.38 -3.57
C ALA A 15 27.26 10.42 -3.36
N LYS A 16 27.37 10.95 -2.14
CA LYS A 16 28.44 11.89 -1.77
C LYS A 16 29.80 11.22 -1.83
N GLU A 17 29.97 10.05 -1.22
CA GLU A 17 31.24 9.32 -1.19
C GLU A 17 31.70 8.92 -2.60
N LEU A 18 30.79 8.50 -3.46
CA LEU A 18 31.10 8.21 -4.86
C LEU A 18 31.60 9.46 -5.60
N ALA A 19 30.93 10.59 -5.45
CA ALA A 19 31.33 11.84 -6.09
C ALA A 19 32.70 12.31 -5.60
N ASP A 20 32.95 12.24 -4.30
CA ASP A 20 34.22 12.63 -3.68
C ASP A 20 35.36 11.69 -4.11
N THR A 21 35.13 10.39 -4.11
CA THR A 21 36.09 9.37 -4.51
C THR A 21 36.49 9.51 -5.98
N TYR A 22 35.48 9.58 -6.89
CA TYR A 22 35.77 9.77 -8.31
C TYR A 22 36.43 11.13 -8.61
N SER A 23 36.09 12.18 -7.88
CA SER A 23 36.75 13.48 -8.00
C SER A 23 38.23 13.44 -7.59
N ARG A 24 38.60 12.59 -6.62
CA ARG A 24 39.97 12.36 -6.18
C ARG A 24 40.75 11.51 -7.18
N ILE A 25 40.13 10.46 -7.74
CA ILE A 25 40.77 9.56 -8.71
C ILE A 25 40.94 10.25 -10.08
N MET A 26 39.94 11.05 -10.48
CA MET A 26 39.91 11.75 -11.77
C MET A 26 39.74 13.28 -11.58
N PRO A 27 40.76 14.02 -11.11
CA PRO A 27 40.60 15.44 -10.76
C PRO A 27 40.13 16.32 -11.94
N ALA A 28 40.52 15.97 -13.16
CA ALA A 28 40.08 16.68 -14.36
C ALA A 28 38.56 16.58 -14.61
N GLN A 29 37.90 15.56 -14.04
CA GLN A 29 36.45 15.32 -14.15
C GLN A 29 35.66 15.77 -12.91
N LYS A 30 36.30 16.40 -11.93
CA LYS A 30 35.68 16.83 -10.67
C LYS A 30 34.37 17.60 -10.88
N LYS A 31 34.36 18.54 -11.84
CA LYS A 31 33.13 19.32 -12.16
C LYS A 31 32.00 18.44 -12.62
N TYR A 32 32.29 17.41 -13.42
CA TYR A 32 31.27 16.43 -13.88
C TYR A 32 30.67 15.69 -12.69
N PHE A 33 31.47 15.12 -11.80
CA PHE A 33 30.98 14.38 -10.64
C PHE A 33 30.18 15.26 -9.67
N ASN A 34 30.62 16.48 -9.42
CA ASN A 34 29.86 17.44 -8.60
C ASN A 34 28.50 17.81 -9.23
N ASN A 35 28.43 17.94 -10.54
CA ASN A 35 27.18 18.20 -11.24
C ASN A 35 26.25 16.99 -11.13
N LYS A 36 26.77 15.75 -11.18
CA LYS A 36 25.98 14.52 -10.98
C LYS A 36 25.45 14.44 -9.55
N LEU A 37 26.26 14.74 -8.55
CA LEU A 37 25.82 14.81 -7.15
C LEU A 37 24.73 15.87 -6.95
N THR A 38 24.91 17.05 -7.54
CA THR A 38 23.88 18.11 -7.48
C THR A 38 22.54 17.64 -8.10
N ALA A 39 22.61 16.96 -9.22
CA ALA A 39 21.41 16.41 -9.88
C ALA A 39 20.75 15.29 -9.03
N TRP A 40 21.56 14.46 -8.38
CA TRP A 40 21.09 13.46 -7.41
C TRP A 40 20.38 14.12 -6.24
N ASN A 41 21.02 15.05 -5.55
CA ASN A 41 20.46 15.75 -4.40
C ASN A 41 19.13 16.46 -4.71
N ARG A 42 18.95 16.93 -5.95
CA ARG A 42 17.67 17.51 -6.38
C ARG A 42 16.55 16.48 -6.45
N ARG A 43 16.87 15.24 -6.86
CA ARG A 43 15.87 14.15 -6.89
C ARG A 43 15.54 13.66 -5.49
N GLU A 44 16.55 13.48 -4.63
CA GLU A 44 16.33 13.11 -3.23
C GLU A 44 15.46 14.13 -2.48
N LYS A 45 15.68 15.43 -2.68
CA LYS A 45 14.80 16.47 -2.11
C LYS A 45 13.34 16.39 -2.52
N LYS A 46 13.05 15.82 -3.69
CA LYS A 46 11.65 15.57 -4.09
C LYS A 46 11.08 14.40 -3.31
N ILE A 47 11.87 13.33 -3.14
CA ILE A 47 11.49 12.18 -2.34
C ILE A 47 11.24 12.62 -0.89
N GLU A 48 12.16 13.37 -0.27
CA GLU A 48 12.01 13.91 1.07
C GLU A 48 10.73 14.75 1.22
N LYS A 49 10.43 15.57 0.20
CA LYS A 49 9.21 16.38 0.19
C LYS A 49 7.95 15.52 0.14
N ASP A 50 7.93 14.49 -0.71
CA ASP A 50 6.77 13.61 -0.88
C ASP A 50 6.57 12.79 0.42
N MET A 51 7.63 12.22 1.03
CA MET A 51 7.58 11.54 2.32
C MET A 51 7.06 12.45 3.44
N LYS A 52 7.56 13.70 3.48
CA LYS A 52 7.10 14.66 4.46
C LYS A 52 5.62 15.02 4.28
N ALA A 53 5.16 15.22 3.05
CA ALA A 53 3.77 15.49 2.77
C ALA A 53 2.87 14.35 3.27
N PHE A 54 3.26 13.10 3.01
CA PHE A 54 2.58 11.93 3.55
C PHE A 54 2.54 11.96 5.09
N SER A 55 3.68 12.10 5.75
CA SER A 55 3.76 12.08 7.22
C SER A 55 3.06 13.28 7.88
N ASP A 56 2.86 14.38 7.18
CA ASP A 56 2.09 15.53 7.68
C ASP A 56 0.57 15.26 7.62
N SER A 57 0.10 14.57 6.59
CA SER A 57 -1.31 14.24 6.36
C SER A 57 -1.76 12.98 7.12
N HIS A 58 -0.90 11.97 7.23
CA HIS A 58 -1.22 10.67 7.83
C HIS A 58 -0.39 10.46 9.10
N LYS A 59 -1.06 10.47 10.26
CA LYS A 59 -0.42 10.31 11.58
C LYS A 59 -0.75 8.95 12.18
N ASN A 60 0.21 8.42 12.93
CA ASN A 60 0.08 7.16 13.67
C ASN A 60 -0.24 5.95 12.78
N VAL A 61 0.18 6.02 11.52
CA VAL A 61 0.02 4.91 10.58
C VAL A 61 0.96 3.77 10.92
N SER A 62 0.48 2.54 10.76
CA SER A 62 1.24 1.34 11.04
C SER A 62 1.18 0.35 9.88
N TYR A 63 2.15 -0.54 9.84
CA TYR A 63 2.20 -1.61 8.85
C TYR A 63 2.63 -2.93 9.48
N ALA A 64 2.38 -4.02 8.77
CA ALA A 64 3.09 -5.27 8.95
C ALA A 64 3.75 -5.69 7.64
N ALA A 65 4.81 -6.47 7.68
CA ALA A 65 5.55 -6.85 6.49
C ALA A 65 5.85 -8.35 6.45
N THR A 66 5.75 -8.96 5.26
CA THR A 66 6.19 -10.35 5.05
C THR A 66 7.71 -10.48 5.11
N GLU A 67 8.42 -9.41 4.72
CA GLU A 67 9.86 -9.23 4.84
C GLU A 67 10.19 -7.74 5.07
N PRO A 68 11.22 -7.40 5.86
CA PRO A 68 11.52 -6.01 6.21
C PRO A 68 12.23 -5.24 5.09
N VAL A 69 11.83 -5.44 3.82
CA VAL A 69 12.47 -4.85 2.63
C VAL A 69 12.38 -3.32 2.67
N ALA A 70 11.19 -2.77 2.87
CA ALA A 70 10.93 -1.33 2.85
C ALA A 70 11.10 -0.65 4.21
N TYR A 71 11.64 -1.32 5.23
CA TYR A 71 11.75 -0.83 6.60
C TYR A 71 12.25 0.62 6.71
N TYR A 72 13.37 0.94 6.04
CA TYR A 72 13.94 2.29 6.13
C TYR A 72 13.05 3.35 5.48
N LEU A 73 12.45 3.04 4.34
CA LEU A 73 11.53 3.95 3.65
C LEU A 73 10.31 4.26 4.54
N LEU A 74 9.69 3.23 5.10
CA LEU A 74 8.51 3.36 5.94
C LEU A 74 8.83 4.10 7.25
N SER A 75 9.99 3.83 7.85
CA SER A 75 10.50 4.57 9.00
C SER A 75 10.70 6.06 8.68
N ASP A 76 11.31 6.37 7.53
CA ASP A 76 11.50 7.76 7.06
C ASP A 76 10.15 8.47 6.79
N MET A 77 9.10 7.71 6.43
CA MET A 77 7.72 8.20 6.24
C MET A 77 6.92 8.30 7.55
N GLY A 78 7.44 7.79 8.66
CA GLY A 78 6.80 7.87 9.97
C GLY A 78 5.85 6.74 10.31
N PHE A 79 5.91 5.62 9.58
CA PHE A 79 5.15 4.41 9.91
C PHE A 79 5.71 3.71 11.15
N THR A 80 4.82 3.06 11.90
CA THR A 80 5.16 2.14 12.98
C THR A 80 5.11 0.70 12.46
N ASP A 81 6.18 -0.06 12.68
CA ASP A 81 6.23 -1.50 12.38
C ASP A 81 5.54 -2.29 13.48
N ASN A 82 4.42 -2.92 13.14
CA ASN A 82 3.64 -3.78 14.03
C ASN A 82 3.75 -5.26 13.63
N THR A 83 4.71 -5.62 12.77
CA THR A 83 4.95 -7.02 12.41
C THR A 83 5.26 -7.84 13.67
N PRO A 84 4.60 -8.98 13.91
CA PRO A 84 4.84 -9.80 15.09
C PRO A 84 6.32 -10.19 15.26
N GLU A 85 6.84 -10.04 16.47
CA GLU A 85 8.27 -10.24 16.74
C GLU A 85 8.74 -11.67 16.41
N GLY A 86 7.93 -12.70 16.73
CA GLY A 86 8.25 -14.08 16.42
C GLY A 86 8.35 -14.33 14.92
N TYR A 87 7.49 -13.70 14.13
CA TYR A 87 7.54 -13.76 12.68
C TYR A 87 8.79 -13.07 12.12
N LEU A 88 9.13 -11.87 12.61
CA LEU A 88 10.36 -11.15 12.23
C LEU A 88 11.62 -11.95 12.57
N GLN A 89 11.63 -12.63 13.69
CA GLN A 89 12.77 -13.46 14.09
C GLN A 89 12.96 -14.63 13.14
N SER A 90 11.89 -15.31 12.74
CA SER A 90 11.98 -16.42 11.78
C SER A 90 12.49 -15.95 10.42
N SER A 91 11.97 -14.84 9.91
CA SER A 91 12.44 -14.20 8.67
C SER A 91 13.93 -13.86 8.76
N SER A 92 14.39 -13.24 9.85
CA SER A 92 15.80 -12.86 10.05
C SER A 92 16.78 -14.03 10.09
N THR A 93 16.31 -15.23 10.46
CA THR A 93 17.10 -16.47 10.56
C THR A 93 16.89 -17.43 9.39
N ASN A 94 16.14 -17.03 8.37
CA ASN A 94 15.75 -17.90 7.25
C ASN A 94 15.07 -19.19 7.70
N SER A 95 14.31 -19.15 8.80
CA SER A 95 13.52 -20.26 9.32
C SER A 95 12.03 -20.06 9.03
N GLU A 96 11.29 -21.15 8.95
CA GLU A 96 9.84 -21.04 8.84
C GLU A 96 9.22 -20.49 10.13
N PRO A 97 8.24 -19.57 10.04
CA PRO A 97 7.53 -19.07 11.21
C PRO A 97 6.72 -20.20 11.87
N THR A 98 6.62 -20.16 13.19
CA THR A 98 5.81 -21.15 13.91
C THR A 98 4.31 -20.93 13.63
N PRO A 99 3.46 -21.96 13.81
CA PRO A 99 2.01 -21.78 13.69
C PRO A 99 1.45 -20.68 14.59
N THR A 100 2.05 -20.46 15.76
CA THR A 100 1.65 -19.38 16.68
C THR A 100 1.99 -18.01 16.10
N ASP A 101 3.19 -17.84 15.53
CA ASP A 101 3.61 -16.57 14.92
C ASP A 101 2.72 -16.21 13.72
N LEU A 102 2.36 -17.22 12.92
CA LEU A 102 1.43 -17.05 11.80
C LEU A 102 0.04 -16.68 12.28
N GLN A 103 -0.47 -17.32 13.33
CA GLN A 103 -1.77 -16.98 13.90
C GLN A 103 -1.80 -15.56 14.45
N GLU A 104 -0.74 -15.13 15.14
CA GLU A 104 -0.62 -13.75 15.63
C GLU A 104 -0.65 -12.74 14.49
N PHE A 105 0.06 -13.02 13.40
CA PHE A 105 0.05 -12.17 12.23
C PHE A 105 -1.33 -12.14 11.54
N GLN A 106 -2.00 -13.29 11.38
CA GLN A 106 -3.36 -13.38 10.84
C GLN A 106 -4.33 -12.53 11.66
N GLU A 107 -4.32 -12.69 13.00
CA GLU A 107 -5.17 -11.91 13.89
C GLU A 107 -4.92 -10.40 13.81
N LEU A 108 -3.67 -9.99 13.55
CA LEU A 108 -3.31 -8.59 13.37
C LEU A 108 -3.96 -8.00 12.12
N LEU A 109 -4.00 -8.76 11.01
CA LEU A 109 -4.66 -8.37 9.77
C LEU A 109 -6.19 -8.40 9.91
N GLU A 110 -6.76 -9.51 10.42
CA GLU A 110 -8.20 -9.68 10.59
C GLU A 110 -8.85 -8.66 11.53
N LYS A 111 -8.08 -8.15 12.48
CA LYS A 111 -8.53 -7.14 13.45
C LYS A 111 -8.17 -5.71 13.07
N HIS A 112 -7.71 -5.48 11.86
CA HIS A 112 -7.29 -4.17 11.34
C HIS A 112 -6.38 -3.40 12.31
N LYS A 113 -5.36 -4.10 12.86
CA LYS A 113 -4.37 -3.49 13.74
C LYS A 113 -3.19 -2.86 13.00
N VAL A 114 -3.22 -2.95 11.70
CA VAL A 114 -2.33 -2.27 10.75
C VAL A 114 -3.13 -1.77 9.58
N GLU A 115 -2.69 -0.66 9.00
CA GLU A 115 -3.36 -0.01 7.89
C GLU A 115 -2.91 -0.55 6.53
N VAL A 116 -1.76 -1.23 6.47
CA VAL A 116 -1.22 -1.79 5.22
C VAL A 116 -0.35 -3.03 5.49
N LEU A 117 -0.44 -4.01 4.62
CA LEU A 117 0.52 -5.13 4.53
C LEU A 117 1.56 -4.81 3.45
N ILE A 118 2.84 -4.89 3.81
CA ILE A 118 3.95 -4.80 2.87
C ILE A 118 4.35 -6.22 2.46
N ASN A 119 4.18 -6.55 1.20
CA ASN A 119 4.48 -7.87 0.67
C ASN A 119 5.75 -7.84 -0.18
N ASP A 120 6.76 -8.65 0.18
CA ASP A 120 7.92 -8.86 -0.69
C ASP A 120 7.58 -9.86 -1.79
N THR A 121 7.59 -9.39 -3.04
CA THR A 121 7.26 -10.21 -4.21
C THR A 121 8.36 -11.20 -4.60
N GLN A 122 9.55 -11.08 -4.02
CA GLN A 122 10.70 -11.94 -4.32
C GLN A 122 10.94 -13.01 -3.24
N SER A 123 10.27 -12.91 -2.08
CA SER A 123 10.33 -13.87 -0.98
C SER A 123 8.98 -14.56 -0.78
N THR A 124 8.59 -15.39 -1.76
CA THR A 124 7.28 -16.06 -1.74
C THR A 124 7.35 -17.41 -1.03
N SER A 125 6.38 -17.68 -0.15
CA SER A 125 6.20 -18.95 0.56
C SER A 125 4.69 -19.21 0.77
N ASP A 126 4.33 -20.39 1.26
CA ASP A 126 2.95 -20.69 1.65
C ASP A 126 2.46 -19.74 2.76
N ALA A 127 3.36 -19.36 3.66
CA ALA A 127 3.06 -18.42 4.74
C ALA A 127 2.76 -17.02 4.18
N THR A 128 3.63 -16.47 3.32
CA THR A 128 3.42 -15.14 2.73
C THR A 128 2.18 -15.08 1.84
N ASN A 129 1.91 -16.14 1.06
CA ASN A 129 0.69 -16.24 0.25
C ASN A 129 -0.58 -16.29 1.12
N THR A 130 -0.52 -17.00 2.26
CA THR A 130 -1.63 -17.07 3.20
C THR A 130 -1.91 -15.70 3.83
N LEU A 131 -0.87 -15.00 4.31
CA LEU A 131 -1.00 -13.67 4.91
C LEU A 131 -1.54 -12.65 3.91
N THR A 132 -1.03 -12.65 2.68
CA THR A 132 -1.54 -11.78 1.60
C THR A 132 -3.01 -12.07 1.29
N GLY A 133 -3.40 -13.37 1.24
CA GLY A 133 -4.78 -13.77 1.06
C GLY A 133 -5.71 -13.36 2.20
N ILE A 134 -5.22 -13.33 3.44
CA ILE A 134 -5.96 -12.82 4.61
C ILE A 134 -6.10 -11.31 4.53
N ALA A 135 -5.02 -10.58 4.21
CA ALA A 135 -5.07 -9.13 4.04
C ALA A 135 -6.18 -8.73 3.05
N TYR A 136 -6.23 -9.37 1.87
CA TYR A 136 -7.29 -9.11 0.88
C TYR A 136 -8.71 -9.45 1.39
N LYS A 137 -8.88 -10.51 2.17
CA LYS A 137 -10.18 -10.89 2.73
C LYS A 137 -10.65 -9.96 3.84
N SER A 138 -9.71 -9.33 4.50
CA SER A 138 -9.93 -8.40 5.61
C SER A 138 -9.88 -6.94 5.15
N ASP A 139 -9.91 -6.68 3.85
CA ASP A 139 -9.84 -5.33 3.27
C ASP A 139 -8.64 -4.50 3.77
N VAL A 140 -7.53 -5.18 4.13
CA VAL A 140 -6.25 -4.53 4.44
C VAL A 140 -5.49 -4.36 3.14
N PRO A 141 -5.17 -3.15 2.71
CA PRO A 141 -4.39 -2.90 1.51
C PRO A 141 -3.05 -3.61 1.51
N VAL A 142 -2.60 -4.04 0.33
CA VAL A 142 -1.31 -4.71 0.16
C VAL A 142 -0.44 -3.88 -0.77
N LEU A 143 0.72 -3.44 -0.29
CA LEU A 143 1.75 -2.85 -1.13
C LEU A 143 2.79 -3.92 -1.49
N ASP A 144 2.87 -4.26 -2.76
CA ASP A 144 3.92 -5.11 -3.30
C ASP A 144 5.22 -4.34 -3.45
N VAL A 145 6.27 -4.86 -2.83
CA VAL A 145 7.63 -4.32 -2.89
C VAL A 145 8.58 -5.43 -3.35
N SER A 146 9.63 -5.08 -4.05
CA SER A 146 10.68 -6.02 -4.44
C SER A 146 12.02 -5.58 -3.87
N GLU A 147 12.95 -6.52 -3.66
CA GLU A 147 14.33 -6.20 -3.28
C GLU A 147 15.08 -5.52 -4.43
N GLN A 148 14.80 -5.93 -5.65
CA GLN A 148 15.44 -5.42 -6.86
C GLN A 148 14.51 -4.41 -7.56
N MET A 149 15.11 -3.32 -8.04
CA MET A 149 14.38 -2.34 -8.83
C MET A 149 13.82 -2.99 -10.09
N PRO A 150 12.49 -2.95 -10.34
CA PRO A 150 11.88 -3.46 -11.55
C PRO A 150 12.43 -2.80 -12.82
N SER A 151 12.42 -3.54 -13.93
CA SER A 151 12.96 -3.08 -15.23
C SER A 151 12.23 -1.88 -15.82
N ASP A 152 11.02 -1.60 -15.37
CA ASP A 152 10.20 -0.47 -15.81
C ASP A 152 10.72 0.88 -15.30
N TYR A 153 11.58 0.84 -14.29
CA TYR A 153 12.20 2.03 -13.75
C TYR A 153 13.62 2.22 -14.27
N THR A 154 13.95 3.45 -14.64
CA THR A 154 15.28 3.83 -15.14
C THR A 154 16.22 4.37 -14.06
N SER A 155 15.71 4.59 -12.85
CA SER A 155 16.50 5.10 -11.73
C SER A 155 15.91 4.68 -10.38
N LEU A 156 16.77 4.47 -9.39
CA LEU A 156 16.38 4.17 -8.02
C LEU A 156 15.42 5.24 -7.45
N THR A 157 15.71 6.51 -7.71
CA THR A 157 14.88 7.62 -7.21
C THR A 157 13.49 7.67 -7.82
N SER A 158 13.30 7.23 -9.09
CA SER A 158 11.98 7.15 -9.70
C SER A 158 11.16 5.99 -9.14
N TRP A 159 11.79 4.86 -8.88
CA TRP A 159 11.15 3.72 -8.26
C TRP A 159 10.70 4.00 -6.82
N ILE A 160 11.61 4.49 -5.97
CA ILE A 160 11.28 4.85 -4.58
C ILE A 160 10.13 5.87 -4.53
N ARG A 161 10.17 6.87 -5.41
CA ARG A 161 9.10 7.86 -5.49
C ARG A 161 7.76 7.22 -5.89
N ALA A 162 7.77 6.25 -6.80
CA ALA A 162 6.55 5.53 -7.19
C ALA A 162 5.94 4.77 -5.99
N LEU A 163 6.77 4.10 -5.16
CA LEU A 163 6.30 3.43 -3.94
C LEU A 163 5.66 4.42 -2.95
N ILE A 164 6.28 5.60 -2.75
CA ILE A 164 5.72 6.65 -1.89
C ILE A 164 4.36 7.12 -2.41
N LEU A 165 4.24 7.35 -3.71
CA LEU A 165 2.99 7.79 -4.32
C LEU A 165 1.90 6.70 -4.22
N SER A 166 2.25 5.44 -4.46
CA SER A 166 1.31 4.32 -4.28
C SER A 166 0.80 4.22 -2.84
N LEU A 167 1.67 4.41 -1.84
CA LEU A 167 1.23 4.49 -0.44
C LEU A 167 0.30 5.69 -0.21
N THR A 168 0.65 6.86 -0.74
CA THR A 168 -0.18 8.07 -0.59
C THR A 168 -1.56 7.85 -1.17
N ASP A 169 -1.63 7.33 -2.40
CA ASP A 169 -2.90 7.06 -3.08
C ASP A 169 -3.77 6.05 -2.30
N MET A 170 -3.16 4.96 -1.76
CA MET A 170 -3.87 3.98 -0.93
C MET A 170 -4.50 4.61 0.32
N PHE A 171 -3.78 5.50 0.98
CA PHE A 171 -4.25 6.13 2.22
C PHE A 171 -5.25 7.26 1.98
N ASP A 172 -5.10 8.00 0.87
CA ASP A 172 -6.06 9.01 0.47
C ASP A 172 -7.42 8.38 0.08
N GLU A 173 -7.42 7.24 -0.64
CA GLU A 173 -8.63 6.49 -1.00
C GLU A 173 -9.35 5.92 0.22
N GLN A 174 -8.62 5.46 1.25
CA GLN A 174 -9.22 4.98 2.50
C GLN A 174 -9.91 6.11 3.28
N SER A 175 -9.28 7.27 3.37
CA SER A 175 -9.85 8.42 4.08
C SER A 175 -11.15 8.92 3.43
N ASP A 176 -11.24 8.90 2.10
CA ASP A 176 -12.45 9.29 1.37
C ASP A 176 -13.60 8.27 1.57
N ALA A 177 -13.29 6.99 1.73
CA ALA A 177 -14.27 5.94 1.99
C ALA A 177 -14.86 6.05 3.40
N ASP A 178 -14.06 6.31 4.41
CA ASP A 178 -14.48 6.47 5.80
C ASP A 178 -15.36 7.72 5.98
N ASP A 179 -15.06 8.82 5.29
CA ASP A 179 -15.88 10.04 5.31
C ASP A 179 -17.26 9.86 4.64
N GLN A 180 -17.39 8.97 3.66
CA GLN A 180 -18.67 8.68 3.01
C GLN A 180 -19.57 7.79 3.86
N ASP A 181 -19.03 6.85 4.62
CA ASP A 181 -19.81 5.98 5.52
C ASP A 181 -20.30 6.76 6.75
N ALA A 182 -19.50 7.68 7.28
CA ALA A 182 -19.88 8.55 8.38
C ALA A 182 -21.05 9.49 8.04
N THR A 183 -21.18 9.91 6.78
CA THR A 183 -22.27 10.80 6.32
C THR A 183 -23.56 10.06 6.01
N SER A 184 -23.54 8.74 5.78
CA SER A 184 -24.71 7.92 5.48
C SER A 184 -25.47 7.46 6.72
N SER A 185 -24.88 7.53 7.91
CA SER A 185 -25.49 7.06 9.17
C SER A 185 -26.32 8.11 9.93
N ASP A 186 -26.34 9.37 9.48
CA ASP A 186 -27.05 10.47 10.19
C ASP A 186 -28.41 10.85 9.56
N SER A 187 -28.97 10.06 8.64
CA SER A 187 -30.23 10.40 7.95
C SER A 187 -31.43 9.51 8.27
N THR A 188 -31.42 8.77 9.38
CA THR A 188 -32.57 7.94 9.80
C THR A 188 -32.95 8.15 11.27
N SER A 189 -33.39 9.35 11.64
CA SER A 189 -34.34 9.55 12.74
C SER A 189 -34.89 10.96 12.72
N GLU A 190 -36.02 11.15 12.03
CA GLU A 190 -37.11 12.05 12.39
C GLU A 190 -38.20 11.99 11.31
N ASN A 191 -39.20 11.16 11.54
CA ASN A 191 -40.61 11.51 11.34
C ASN A 191 -41.52 10.30 11.65
N ALA A 192 -41.91 10.26 12.88
CA ALA A 192 -43.12 9.56 13.29
C ALA A 192 -43.92 10.54 14.09
N ASP A 193 -44.84 11.21 13.49
CA ASP A 193 -46.17 11.48 14.13
C ASP A 193 -47.11 12.21 13.15
N SER A 194 -48.36 11.79 13.20
CA SER A 194 -49.61 12.46 12.83
C SER A 194 -50.43 11.90 11.68
N LEU A 195 -51.34 11.02 12.09
CA LEU A 195 -52.83 11.07 11.94
C LEU A 195 -53.47 10.82 10.57
N GLU A 196 -54.07 9.64 10.49
CA GLU A 196 -55.55 9.39 10.55
C GLU A 196 -56.40 9.73 9.30
N SER A 197 -57.10 8.66 8.84
CA SER A 197 -58.44 8.65 8.27
C SER A 197 -58.63 9.11 6.82
N THR A 198 -58.96 8.27 5.89
CA THR A 198 -60.32 7.85 5.55
C THR A 198 -60.30 6.83 4.39
N ALA A 199 -61.22 5.91 4.48
CA ALA A 199 -61.56 4.89 3.51
C ALA A 199 -62.10 5.44 2.18
N ASP A 200 -61.91 4.77 1.07
CA ASP A 200 -62.96 4.09 0.34
C ASP A 200 -62.49 3.48 -1.00
N SER A 201 -62.93 2.28 -1.20
CA SER A 201 -63.23 1.40 -2.34
C SER A 201 -62.89 1.85 -3.77
N SER A 202 -62.36 0.96 -4.56
CA SER A 202 -62.99 0.13 -5.58
C SER A 202 -62.00 -0.37 -6.63
N THR A 203 -61.89 -1.68 -6.68
CA THR A 203 -62.09 -2.66 -7.77
C THR A 203 -61.59 -2.38 -9.18
N GLN A 204 -61.02 -3.49 -9.68
CA GLN A 204 -61.04 -4.11 -11.01
C GLN A 204 -59.74 -4.00 -11.84
N ASP A 205 -59.08 -5.16 -11.95
CA ASP A 205 -59.06 -6.18 -13.04
C ASP A 205 -58.53 -5.70 -14.39
N ASN A 206 -57.51 -6.32 -14.87
CA ASN A 206 -57.39 -7.22 -16.06
C ASN A 206 -55.92 -7.27 -16.50
N ASP A 207 -55.27 -8.39 -16.44
CA ASP A 207 -55.16 -9.55 -17.34
C ASP A 207 -54.32 -9.33 -18.61
N GLN A 208 -53.50 -10.35 -18.83
CA GLN A 208 -52.92 -10.88 -20.08
C GLN A 208 -51.52 -10.41 -20.58
N THR A 209 -50.60 -11.36 -20.31
CA THR A 209 -49.85 -12.21 -21.30
C THR A 209 -49.14 -11.53 -22.45
N THR A 210 -47.86 -11.81 -22.65
CA THR A 210 -47.21 -12.83 -23.51
C THR A 210 -45.72 -12.56 -23.61
N ASN A 211 -44.89 -13.55 -23.30
CA ASN A 211 -44.05 -14.37 -24.19
C ASN A 211 -43.07 -13.70 -25.14
N GLY A 212 -41.80 -14.16 -25.06
CA GLY A 212 -40.84 -14.09 -26.18
C GLY A 212 -39.38 -14.00 -25.74
N SER A 213 -38.77 -15.10 -25.44
CA SER A 213 -37.66 -15.82 -26.12
C SER A 213 -36.37 -15.08 -26.46
N ASN A 214 -35.30 -15.64 -25.90
CA ASN A 214 -33.99 -15.94 -26.50
C ASN A 214 -33.20 -14.85 -27.22
N ASP A 215 -31.99 -14.55 -26.78
CA ASP A 215 -30.79 -15.07 -27.46
C ASP A 215 -29.52 -14.64 -26.71
N ALA A 216 -28.67 -15.61 -26.38
CA ALA A 216 -27.30 -15.40 -25.92
C ALA A 216 -26.35 -15.63 -27.12
N PRO A 217 -25.27 -14.90 -27.26
CA PRO A 217 -24.15 -15.35 -28.09
C PRO A 217 -22.95 -15.79 -27.21
N GLN A 218 -22.43 -16.96 -27.57
CA GLN A 218 -21.21 -17.60 -27.10
C GLN A 218 -19.95 -16.92 -27.64
N PRO A 219 -18.79 -17.03 -26.96
CA PRO A 219 -17.52 -16.51 -27.43
C PRO A 219 -16.78 -17.47 -28.34
N ASN A 220 -16.14 -16.95 -29.37
CA ASN A 220 -15.27 -17.65 -30.31
C ASN A 220 -13.80 -17.60 -29.84
N PRO A 221 -12.99 -18.66 -30.08
CA PRO A 221 -11.60 -18.72 -29.67
C PRO A 221 -10.66 -18.14 -30.73
N VAL A 222 -9.57 -17.51 -30.28
CA VAL A 222 -8.50 -17.04 -31.14
C VAL A 222 -7.22 -17.83 -30.92
N LYS A 223 -6.59 -18.07 -32.01
CA LYS A 223 -5.31 -18.76 -32.25
C LYS A 223 -4.16 -18.15 -31.44
#